data_86c463a68b51eceafd4def2e2feec143
#
_entry.id   86c463a68b51eceafd4def2e2feec143
#
_cell.length_a   1.000
_cell.length_b   1.000
_cell.length_c   1.000
_cell.angle_alpha   90.00
_cell.angle_beta   90.00
_cell.angle_gamma   90.00
#
_symmetry.space_group_name_H-M   'P 1'
#
loop_
_entity.id
_entity.type
_entity.pdbx_description
1 polymer ?
#
loop_
_entity_poly.entity_id
_entity_poly.type
_entity_poly.pdbx_seq_one_letter_code
_entity_poly.pdbx_strand_id
1 'polypeptide(L)'
;AGMMGAGIAYSTAIKGVPVVLKDVSVENAEKGKAYSQKLLDKKVSQGRMTAEKRDQVLSLITATASAEDLKGCDLIIEAVFENQELKAKVTQEAEAFLVEGGVMASNTSTLPITGLANASKDQANFIGLHFFSPVDKMQLVEIIKGKNTSAETLAKAYDYVQQIGKIPIVVNDSRGFFTSRVFGTFVQEGLRLLHE
;
A
#
# COMPACT_ATOMS: atom_id res chain seq x y z
N ALA A 1 3.63 8.34 -4.46
CA ALA A 1 2.33 9.05 -4.53
C ALA A 1 1.61 8.81 -5.87
N GLY A 2 2.00 7.78 -6.64
CA GLY A 2 1.25 7.35 -7.82
C GLY A 2 -0.14 6.82 -7.47
N MET A 3 -0.86 6.27 -8.46
CA MET A 3 -2.26 5.83 -8.33
C MET A 3 -2.50 4.93 -7.10
N MET A 4 -1.64 3.92 -6.88
CA MET A 4 -1.79 3.02 -5.73
C MET A 4 -1.46 3.72 -4.41
N GLY A 5 -0.32 4.40 -4.32
CA GLY A 5 0.07 5.13 -3.10
C GLY A 5 -0.92 6.21 -2.69
N ALA A 6 -1.46 6.97 -3.65
CA ALA A 6 -2.50 7.96 -3.39
C ALA A 6 -3.79 7.32 -2.85
N GLY A 7 -4.19 6.18 -3.41
CA GLY A 7 -5.37 5.45 -2.95
C GLY A 7 -5.19 4.81 -1.57
N ILE A 8 -4.00 4.30 -1.26
CA ILE A 8 -3.64 3.77 0.06
C ILE A 8 -3.67 4.92 1.09
N ALA A 9 -3.06 6.07 0.76
CA ALA A 9 -3.07 7.25 1.63
C ALA A 9 -4.49 7.73 1.94
N TYR A 10 -5.37 7.81 0.92
CA TYR A 10 -6.78 8.13 1.14
C TYR A 10 -7.46 7.15 2.09
N SER A 11 -7.30 5.83 1.83
CA SER A 11 -7.96 4.78 2.63
C SER A 11 -7.49 4.78 4.08
N THR A 12 -6.25 5.17 4.32
CA THR A 12 -5.63 5.29 5.64
C THR A 12 -6.10 6.56 6.36
N ALA A 13 -5.99 7.72 5.71
CA ALA A 13 -6.32 9.00 6.32
C ALA A 13 -7.81 9.15 6.65
N ILE A 14 -8.72 8.59 5.83
CA ILE A 14 -10.17 8.66 6.11
C ILE A 14 -10.56 7.90 7.38
N LYS A 15 -9.69 7.01 7.87
CA LYS A 15 -9.85 6.28 9.13
C LYS A 15 -9.16 6.95 10.31
N GLY A 16 -8.63 8.16 10.11
CA GLY A 16 -8.02 8.96 11.16
C GLY A 16 -6.54 8.66 11.43
N VAL A 17 -5.89 7.88 10.56
CA VAL A 17 -4.47 7.54 10.67
C VAL A 17 -3.63 8.55 9.90
N PRO A 18 -2.61 9.19 10.49
CA PRO A 18 -1.69 10.08 9.79
C PRO A 18 -0.90 9.35 8.70
N VAL A 19 -0.63 10.03 7.60
CA VAL A 19 0.09 9.47 6.44
C VAL A 19 1.13 10.46 5.93
N VAL A 20 2.34 9.99 5.74
CA VAL A 20 3.36 10.67 4.94
C VAL A 20 3.32 10.10 3.53
N LEU A 21 2.96 10.91 2.56
CA LEU A 21 2.85 10.53 1.15
C LEU A 21 4.07 11.04 0.39
N LYS A 22 5.08 10.16 0.22
CA LYS A 22 6.34 10.49 -0.45
C LYS A 22 6.30 10.18 -1.94
N ASP A 23 6.93 11.05 -2.73
CA ASP A 23 7.26 10.80 -4.15
C ASP A 23 8.64 11.37 -4.47
N VAL A 24 9.09 11.26 -5.73
CA VAL A 24 10.37 11.82 -6.20
C VAL A 24 10.39 13.35 -6.22
N SER A 25 9.23 14.00 -6.23
CA SER A 25 9.07 15.45 -6.11
C SER A 25 7.85 15.81 -5.28
N VAL A 26 7.90 16.96 -4.62
CA VAL A 26 6.76 17.50 -3.88
C VAL A 26 5.55 17.69 -4.78
N GLU A 27 5.75 18.13 -6.03
CA GLU A 27 4.67 18.27 -7.00
C GLU A 27 3.92 16.95 -7.25
N ASN A 28 4.64 15.85 -7.40
CA ASN A 28 4.02 14.53 -7.58
C ASN A 28 3.31 14.06 -6.31
N ALA A 29 3.90 14.31 -5.14
CA ALA A 29 3.28 13.99 -3.86
C ALA A 29 1.98 14.77 -3.66
N GLU A 30 1.95 16.07 -4.00
CA GLU A 30 0.73 16.90 -3.96
C GLU A 30 -0.33 16.45 -4.97
N LYS A 31 0.05 16.01 -6.16
CA LYS A 31 -0.89 15.38 -7.11
C LYS A 31 -1.54 14.13 -6.50
N GLY A 32 -0.75 13.32 -5.77
CA GLY A 32 -1.28 12.18 -5.03
C GLY A 32 -2.24 12.59 -3.93
N LYS A 33 -1.94 13.65 -3.16
CA LYS A 33 -2.84 14.21 -2.15
C LYS A 33 -4.12 14.80 -2.77
N ALA A 34 -4.03 15.44 -3.94
CA ALA A 34 -5.16 15.97 -4.68
C ALA A 34 -6.17 14.87 -5.09
N TYR A 35 -5.73 13.62 -5.28
CA TYR A 35 -6.64 12.49 -5.46
C TYR A 35 -7.56 12.30 -4.25
N SER A 36 -7.01 12.36 -3.04
CA SER A 36 -7.79 12.29 -1.80
C SER A 36 -8.77 13.45 -1.68
N GLN A 37 -8.33 14.67 -1.99
CA GLN A 37 -9.18 15.86 -2.00
C GLN A 37 -10.37 15.68 -2.93
N LYS A 38 -10.15 15.24 -4.18
CA LYS A 38 -11.21 15.00 -5.15
C LYS A 38 -12.28 14.03 -4.65
N LEU A 39 -11.87 12.94 -4.00
CA LEU A 39 -12.80 11.95 -3.44
C LEU A 39 -13.60 12.52 -2.27
N LEU A 40 -12.96 13.30 -1.41
CA LEU A 40 -13.59 13.93 -0.25
C LEU A 40 -14.53 15.04 -0.67
N ASP A 41 -14.17 15.90 -1.63
CA ASP A 41 -15.03 16.95 -2.19
C ASP A 41 -16.30 16.35 -2.80
N LYS A 42 -16.18 15.21 -3.48
CA LYS A 42 -17.35 14.48 -3.98
C LYS A 42 -18.28 14.04 -2.84
N LYS A 43 -17.73 13.59 -1.69
CA LYS A 43 -18.56 13.23 -0.53
C LYS A 43 -19.25 14.46 0.08
N VAL A 44 -18.57 15.59 0.13
CA VAL A 44 -19.15 16.86 0.61
C VAL A 44 -20.28 17.31 -0.32
N SER A 45 -20.06 17.33 -1.63
CA SER A 45 -21.09 17.71 -2.61
C SER A 45 -22.34 16.80 -2.60
N GLN A 46 -22.16 15.55 -2.15
CA GLN A 46 -23.25 14.57 -1.98
C GLN A 46 -23.93 14.64 -0.59
N GLY A 47 -23.52 15.55 0.29
CA GLY A 47 -24.03 15.64 1.66
C GLY A 47 -23.64 14.48 2.59
N ARG A 48 -22.63 13.69 2.19
CA ARG A 48 -22.14 12.51 2.96
C ARG A 48 -21.02 12.85 3.92
N MET A 49 -20.52 14.08 3.89
CA MET A 49 -19.42 14.57 4.72
C MET A 49 -19.51 16.09 4.82
N THR A 50 -19.11 16.65 5.96
CA THR A 50 -18.98 18.11 6.10
C THR A 50 -17.64 18.60 5.56
N ALA A 51 -17.54 19.90 5.23
CA ALA A 51 -16.30 20.52 4.78
C ALA A 51 -15.20 20.45 5.86
N GLU A 52 -15.56 20.66 7.13
CA GLU A 52 -14.64 20.58 8.27
C GLU A 52 -14.05 19.17 8.40
N LYS A 53 -14.87 18.12 8.19
CA LYS A 53 -14.40 16.73 8.24
C LYS A 53 -13.48 16.41 7.08
N ARG A 54 -13.76 16.91 5.87
CA ARG A 54 -12.86 16.83 4.72
C ARG A 54 -11.49 17.43 5.06
N ASP A 55 -11.47 18.65 5.61
CA ASP A 55 -10.22 19.36 5.92
C ASP A 55 -9.42 18.65 7.02
N GLN A 56 -10.10 18.11 8.03
CA GLN A 56 -9.48 17.23 9.03
C GLN A 56 -8.80 16.00 8.41
N VAL A 57 -9.46 15.32 7.47
CA VAL A 57 -8.86 14.14 6.80
C VAL A 57 -7.68 14.55 5.93
N LEU A 58 -7.78 15.66 5.18
CA LEU A 58 -6.69 16.15 4.34
C LEU A 58 -5.47 16.61 5.15
N SER A 59 -5.68 17.14 6.35
CA SER A 59 -4.58 17.53 7.25
C SER A 59 -3.76 16.33 7.77
N LEU A 60 -4.32 15.13 7.73
CA LEU A 60 -3.61 13.89 8.06
C LEU A 60 -2.65 13.41 6.96
N ILE A 61 -2.72 13.97 5.74
CA ILE A 61 -1.85 13.58 4.64
C ILE A 61 -0.78 14.66 4.44
N THR A 62 0.46 14.32 4.75
CA THR A 62 1.64 15.16 4.49
C THR A 62 2.31 14.72 3.19
N ALA A 63 2.29 15.60 2.18
CA ALA A 63 2.96 15.34 0.90
C ALA A 63 4.42 15.80 0.98
N THR A 64 5.37 14.94 0.56
CA THR A 64 6.80 15.25 0.64
C THR A 64 7.63 14.58 -0.45
N ALA A 65 8.83 15.11 -0.69
CA ALA A 65 9.88 14.46 -1.48
C ALA A 65 11.05 13.95 -0.59
N SER A 66 11.09 14.33 0.70
CA SER A 66 12.15 13.93 1.62
C SER A 66 11.86 12.59 2.27
N ALA A 67 12.87 11.71 2.30
CA ALA A 67 12.80 10.46 3.06
C ALA A 67 12.88 10.71 4.58
N GLU A 68 13.47 11.83 5.01
CA GLU A 68 13.57 12.20 6.43
C GLU A 68 12.19 12.39 7.08
N ASP A 69 11.18 12.81 6.31
CA ASP A 69 9.82 12.98 6.79
C ASP A 69 9.14 11.64 7.14
N LEU A 70 9.73 10.49 6.74
CA LEU A 70 9.30 9.16 7.13
C LEU A 70 9.71 8.79 8.56
N LYS A 71 10.53 9.63 9.20
CA LYS A 71 11.00 9.36 10.56
C LYS A 71 9.84 9.22 11.54
N GLY A 72 9.83 8.09 12.23
CA GLY A 72 8.80 7.78 13.22
C GLY A 72 7.57 7.05 12.65
N CYS A 73 7.60 6.65 11.38
CA CYS A 73 6.55 5.78 10.83
C CYS A 73 6.67 4.36 11.40
N ASP A 74 5.53 3.79 11.80
CA ASP A 74 5.41 2.40 12.27
C ASP A 74 5.28 1.43 11.09
N LEU A 75 4.77 1.90 9.96
CA LEU A 75 4.56 1.13 8.74
C LEU A 75 4.92 1.99 7.53
N ILE A 76 5.76 1.47 6.64
CA ILE A 76 6.03 2.06 5.32
C ILE A 76 5.59 1.08 4.25
N ILE A 77 4.78 1.54 3.29
CA ILE A 77 4.32 0.75 2.15
C ILE A 77 4.88 1.38 0.87
N GLU A 78 5.85 0.70 0.24
CA GLU A 78 6.29 1.13 -1.08
C GLU A 78 5.32 0.67 -2.18
N ALA A 79 5.02 1.57 -3.08
CA ALA A 79 4.14 1.35 -4.22
C ALA A 79 4.73 1.95 -5.50
N VAL A 80 6.03 1.73 -5.71
CA VAL A 80 6.77 2.17 -6.90
C VAL A 80 6.59 1.19 -8.06
N PHE A 81 7.13 1.51 -9.24
CA PHE A 81 7.05 0.65 -10.41
C PHE A 81 7.56 -0.76 -10.11
N GLU A 82 7.00 -1.75 -10.84
CA GLU A 82 7.30 -3.17 -10.68
C GLU A 82 8.69 -3.53 -11.24
N ASN A 83 9.71 -2.98 -10.57
CA ASN A 83 11.13 -3.18 -10.87
C ASN A 83 11.88 -3.51 -9.58
N GLN A 84 12.55 -4.68 -9.55
CA GLN A 84 13.19 -5.19 -8.35
C GLN A 84 14.31 -4.28 -7.82
N GLU A 85 15.13 -3.71 -8.70
CA GLU A 85 16.24 -2.82 -8.31
C GLU A 85 15.72 -1.51 -7.72
N LEU A 86 14.66 -0.94 -8.34
CA LEU A 86 14.02 0.26 -7.83
C LEU A 86 13.40 0.02 -6.45
N LYS A 87 12.68 -1.11 -6.28
CA LYS A 87 12.10 -1.47 -5.00
C LYS A 87 13.17 -1.69 -3.93
N ALA A 88 14.30 -2.31 -4.28
CA ALA A 88 15.43 -2.50 -3.37
C ALA A 88 16.00 -1.15 -2.89
N LYS A 89 16.24 -0.20 -3.79
CA LYS A 89 16.71 1.15 -3.43
C LYS A 89 15.74 1.88 -2.50
N VAL A 90 14.44 1.85 -2.84
CA VAL A 90 13.40 2.52 -2.04
C VAL A 90 13.26 1.86 -0.66
N THR A 91 13.34 0.54 -0.58
CA THR A 91 13.35 -0.19 0.70
C THR A 91 14.52 0.27 1.58
N GLN A 92 15.75 0.26 1.05
CA GLN A 92 16.95 0.65 1.79
C GLN A 92 16.92 2.12 2.24
N GLU A 93 16.39 3.02 1.39
CA GLU A 93 16.22 4.43 1.73
C GLU A 93 15.19 4.62 2.84
N ALA A 94 14.02 3.99 2.70
CA ALA A 94 12.88 4.24 3.55
C ALA A 94 12.99 3.55 4.93
N GLU A 95 13.49 2.32 4.99
CA GLU A 95 13.57 1.57 6.25
C GLU A 95 14.51 2.20 7.29
N ALA A 96 15.45 3.07 6.86
CA ALA A 96 16.32 3.81 7.75
C ALA A 96 15.56 4.77 8.69
N PHE A 97 14.33 5.11 8.34
CA PHE A 97 13.47 6.04 9.08
C PHE A 97 12.32 5.37 9.85
N LEU A 98 12.15 4.05 9.70
CA LEU A 98 11.19 3.28 10.50
C LEU A 98 11.55 3.32 11.98
N VAL A 99 10.53 3.29 12.84
CA VAL A 99 10.74 3.04 14.27
C VAL A 99 11.29 1.63 14.50
N GLU A 100 11.87 1.40 15.65
CA GLU A 100 12.29 0.06 16.07
C GLU A 100 11.09 -0.90 16.06
N GLY A 101 11.25 -2.05 15.39
CA GLY A 101 10.14 -3.00 15.17
C GLY A 101 9.06 -2.54 14.20
N GLY A 102 9.28 -1.44 13.48
CA GLY A 102 8.39 -0.98 12.42
C GLY A 102 8.36 -1.93 11.22
N VAL A 103 7.31 -1.87 10.42
CA VAL A 103 7.06 -2.78 9.30
C VAL A 103 7.38 -2.11 7.97
N MET A 104 8.23 -2.76 7.16
CA MET A 104 8.42 -2.41 5.76
C MET A 104 7.57 -3.30 4.87
N ALA A 105 6.75 -2.72 4.01
CA ALA A 105 5.85 -3.47 3.14
C ALA A 105 6.00 -3.08 1.67
N SER A 106 5.81 -4.07 0.77
CA SER A 106 5.74 -3.86 -0.67
C SER A 106 4.32 -4.08 -1.20
N ASN A 107 3.83 -3.14 -2.03
CA ASN A 107 2.57 -3.30 -2.76
C ASN A 107 2.78 -3.97 -4.12
N THR A 108 3.79 -4.82 -4.28
CA THR A 108 4.00 -5.59 -5.51
C THR A 108 2.80 -6.47 -5.82
N SER A 109 2.53 -6.66 -7.11
CA SER A 109 1.49 -7.58 -7.60
C SER A 109 2.03 -8.94 -8.02
N THR A 110 3.33 -9.04 -8.31
CA THR A 110 3.91 -10.24 -8.95
C THR A 110 5.28 -10.66 -8.43
N LEU A 111 6.07 -9.73 -7.88
CA LEU A 111 7.42 -10.03 -7.42
C LEU A 111 7.39 -10.78 -6.07
N PRO A 112 8.14 -11.90 -5.93
CA PRO A 112 8.19 -12.66 -4.69
C PRO A 112 8.67 -11.80 -3.52
N ILE A 113 7.90 -11.77 -2.43
CA ILE A 113 8.20 -11.00 -1.22
C ILE A 113 9.50 -11.45 -0.57
N THR A 114 9.76 -12.76 -0.55
CA THR A 114 11.04 -13.31 -0.05
C THR A 114 12.24 -12.75 -0.82
N GLY A 115 12.11 -12.56 -2.13
CA GLY A 115 13.15 -11.95 -2.95
C GLY A 115 13.35 -10.46 -2.67
N LEU A 116 12.26 -9.71 -2.50
CA LEU A 116 12.31 -8.28 -2.18
C LEU A 116 12.85 -8.04 -0.77
N ALA A 117 12.55 -8.91 0.18
CA ALA A 117 13.04 -8.84 1.56
C ALA A 117 14.58 -8.90 1.67
N ASN A 118 15.30 -9.38 0.66
CA ASN A 118 16.77 -9.40 0.65
C ASN A 118 17.37 -7.98 0.63
N ALA A 119 16.61 -6.98 0.25
CA ALA A 119 17.05 -5.58 0.28
C ALA A 119 16.85 -4.93 1.65
N SER A 120 16.02 -5.51 2.51
CA SER A 120 15.76 -5.03 3.86
C SER A 120 16.87 -5.47 4.83
N LYS A 121 17.20 -4.63 5.79
CA LYS A 121 18.11 -4.96 6.90
C LYS A 121 17.53 -6.00 7.85
N ASP A 122 16.19 -5.96 8.02
CA ASP A 122 15.47 -6.90 8.87
C ASP A 122 14.35 -7.58 8.09
N GLN A 123 14.64 -8.74 7.54
CA GLN A 123 13.68 -9.53 6.77
C GLN A 123 12.48 -10.00 7.61
N ALA A 124 12.62 -10.08 8.94
CA ALA A 124 11.54 -10.46 9.82
C ALA A 124 10.44 -9.38 9.86
N ASN A 125 10.80 -8.12 9.62
CA ASN A 125 9.91 -6.99 9.59
C ASN A 125 9.45 -6.60 8.15
N PHE A 126 9.73 -7.45 7.15
CA PHE A 126 9.32 -7.22 5.75
C PHE A 126 8.13 -8.10 5.37
N ILE A 127 7.13 -7.50 4.66
CA ILE A 127 5.90 -8.19 4.27
C ILE A 127 5.34 -7.65 2.94
N GLY A 128 4.49 -8.41 2.26
CA GLY A 128 3.70 -7.95 1.13
C GLY A 128 2.32 -7.44 1.56
N LEU A 129 1.91 -6.27 1.05
CA LEU A 129 0.57 -5.70 1.19
C LEU A 129 0.03 -5.33 -0.19
N HIS A 130 -0.59 -6.29 -0.87
CA HIS A 130 -1.10 -6.10 -2.21
C HIS A 130 -2.52 -5.55 -2.19
N PHE A 131 -2.63 -4.26 -2.49
CA PHE A 131 -3.90 -3.56 -2.69
C PHE A 131 -4.35 -3.64 -4.14
N PHE A 132 -5.65 -3.52 -4.36
CA PHE A 132 -6.27 -3.57 -5.69
C PHE A 132 -6.78 -2.20 -6.12
N SER A 133 -6.64 -1.90 -7.41
CA SER A 133 -7.12 -0.65 -7.99
C SER A 133 -8.59 -0.74 -8.44
N PRO A 134 -9.41 0.29 -8.20
CA PRO A 134 -9.15 1.51 -7.43
C PRO A 134 -9.20 1.23 -5.91
N VAL A 135 -8.17 1.69 -5.17
CA VAL A 135 -8.02 1.32 -3.74
C VAL A 135 -9.21 1.77 -2.88
N ASP A 136 -9.82 2.92 -3.20
CA ASP A 136 -10.99 3.45 -2.48
C ASP A 136 -12.25 2.58 -2.62
N LYS A 137 -12.33 1.73 -3.66
CA LYS A 137 -13.47 0.86 -3.96
C LYS A 137 -13.20 -0.60 -3.64
N MET A 138 -11.99 -1.06 -3.88
CA MET A 138 -11.60 -2.45 -3.67
C MET A 138 -11.35 -2.72 -2.19
N GLN A 139 -12.08 -3.66 -1.62
CA GLN A 139 -12.01 -3.94 -0.17
C GLN A 139 -10.90 -4.92 0.19
N LEU A 140 -10.57 -5.84 -0.73
CA LEU A 140 -9.61 -6.90 -0.48
C LEU A 140 -8.17 -6.37 -0.43
N VAL A 141 -7.37 -6.91 0.51
CA VAL A 141 -5.92 -6.77 0.55
C VAL A 141 -5.31 -8.15 0.77
N GLU A 142 -4.41 -8.58 -0.11
CA GLU A 142 -3.58 -9.76 0.15
C GLU A 142 -2.42 -9.38 1.05
N ILE A 143 -2.25 -10.11 2.13
CA ILE A 143 -1.08 -10.04 3.01
C ILE A 143 -0.18 -11.22 2.65
N ILE A 144 0.96 -10.94 2.04
CA ILE A 144 1.85 -11.98 1.52
C ILE A 144 3.01 -12.17 2.50
N LYS A 145 3.06 -13.35 3.10
CA LYS A 145 4.09 -13.72 4.05
C LYS A 145 5.31 -14.24 3.32
N GLY A 146 6.43 -13.51 3.38
CA GLY A 146 7.73 -13.98 2.92
C GLY A 146 8.29 -15.08 3.85
N LYS A 147 9.34 -15.75 3.40
CA LYS A 147 9.95 -16.89 4.14
C LYS A 147 10.37 -16.53 5.56
N ASN A 148 10.92 -15.33 5.76
CA ASN A 148 11.48 -14.87 7.03
C ASN A 148 10.57 -13.88 7.77
N THR A 149 9.40 -13.52 7.21
CA THR A 149 8.43 -12.62 7.86
C THR A 149 8.01 -13.19 9.21
N SER A 150 8.13 -12.40 10.27
CA SER A 150 7.77 -12.81 11.62
C SER A 150 6.24 -12.87 11.82
N ALA A 151 5.81 -13.61 12.84
CA ALA A 151 4.40 -13.65 13.24
C ALA A 151 3.92 -12.29 13.75
N GLU A 152 4.79 -11.52 14.39
CA GLU A 152 4.50 -10.17 14.87
C GLU A 152 4.24 -9.21 13.71
N THR A 153 5.10 -9.23 12.68
CA THR A 153 4.92 -8.42 11.46
C THR A 153 3.63 -8.77 10.73
N LEU A 154 3.31 -10.07 10.65
CA LEU A 154 2.03 -10.51 10.09
C LEU A 154 0.83 -9.97 10.88
N ALA A 155 0.89 -10.01 12.22
CA ALA A 155 -0.16 -9.48 13.08
C ALA A 155 -0.34 -7.98 12.90
N LYS A 156 0.75 -7.19 12.93
CA LYS A 156 0.73 -5.74 12.68
C LYS A 156 0.12 -5.40 11.31
N ALA A 157 0.51 -6.12 10.27
CA ALA A 157 -0.02 -5.93 8.93
C ALA A 157 -1.52 -6.26 8.85
N TYR A 158 -1.95 -7.33 9.50
CA TYR A 158 -3.35 -7.73 9.57
C TYR A 158 -4.20 -6.67 10.28
N ASP A 159 -3.75 -6.21 11.45
CA ASP A 159 -4.43 -5.18 12.24
C ASP A 159 -4.54 -3.86 11.46
N TYR A 160 -3.46 -3.45 10.77
CA TYR A 160 -3.51 -2.26 9.92
C TYR A 160 -4.55 -2.39 8.82
N VAL A 161 -4.60 -3.51 8.10
CA VAL A 161 -5.58 -3.72 7.02
C VAL A 161 -7.01 -3.67 7.55
N GLN A 162 -7.27 -4.24 8.73
CA GLN A 162 -8.58 -4.14 9.40
C GLN A 162 -8.88 -2.70 9.86
N GLN A 163 -7.90 -2.01 10.44
CA GLN A 163 -8.04 -0.64 10.92
C GLN A 163 -8.47 0.32 9.82
N ILE A 164 -7.93 0.15 8.61
CA ILE A 164 -8.34 0.95 7.44
C ILE A 164 -9.66 0.48 6.80
N GLY A 165 -10.33 -0.51 7.40
CA GLY A 165 -11.64 -1.01 6.99
C GLY A 165 -11.61 -1.86 5.72
N LYS A 166 -10.49 -2.54 5.47
CA LYS A 166 -10.34 -3.50 4.38
C LYS A 166 -10.40 -4.94 4.87
N ILE A 167 -10.54 -5.87 3.96
CA ILE A 167 -10.67 -7.30 4.22
C ILE A 167 -9.32 -7.97 3.94
N PRO A 168 -8.57 -8.39 4.98
CA PRO A 168 -7.30 -9.07 4.79
C PRO A 168 -7.49 -10.54 4.44
N ILE A 169 -6.69 -11.04 3.49
CA ILE A 169 -6.43 -12.48 3.33
C ILE A 169 -4.94 -12.73 3.42
N VAL A 170 -4.54 -13.74 4.17
CA VAL A 170 -3.13 -14.13 4.29
C VAL A 170 -2.82 -15.20 3.25
N VAL A 171 -1.82 -14.95 2.43
CA VAL A 171 -1.43 -15.84 1.33
C VAL A 171 0.07 -16.15 1.38
N ASN A 172 0.44 -17.27 0.77
CA ASN A 172 1.85 -17.66 0.65
C ASN A 172 2.54 -16.86 -0.47
N ASP A 173 3.86 -16.73 -0.34
CA ASP A 173 4.74 -16.07 -1.29
C ASP A 173 4.97 -16.96 -2.52
N SER A 174 3.95 -17.09 -3.35
CA SER A 174 4.01 -17.74 -4.65
C SER A 174 3.88 -16.71 -5.76
N ARG A 175 4.54 -16.91 -6.88
CA ARG A 175 4.47 -15.99 -8.03
C ARG A 175 3.03 -15.72 -8.44
N GLY A 176 2.61 -14.43 -8.45
CA GLY A 176 1.24 -14.01 -8.74
C GLY A 176 0.26 -14.26 -7.59
N PHE A 177 0.75 -14.63 -6.41
CA PHE A 177 -0.01 -14.80 -5.16
C PHE A 177 -1.27 -15.66 -5.32
N PHE A 178 -2.37 -15.29 -4.71
CA PHE A 178 -3.65 -16.01 -4.85
C PHE A 178 -4.53 -15.40 -5.94
N THR A 179 -4.85 -14.10 -5.83
CA THR A 179 -5.86 -13.46 -6.68
C THR A 179 -5.45 -13.37 -8.14
N SER A 180 -4.20 -12.99 -8.44
CA SER A 180 -3.72 -12.91 -9.82
C SER A 180 -3.70 -14.28 -10.50
N ARG A 181 -3.42 -15.36 -9.77
CA ARG A 181 -3.46 -16.73 -10.29
C ARG A 181 -4.89 -17.19 -10.61
N VAL A 182 -5.82 -16.96 -9.66
CA VAL A 182 -7.24 -17.29 -9.87
C VAL A 182 -7.82 -16.50 -11.03
N PHE A 183 -7.58 -15.19 -11.07
CA PHE A 183 -8.06 -14.33 -12.14
C PHE A 183 -7.46 -14.71 -13.50
N GLY A 184 -6.16 -14.99 -13.55
CA GLY A 184 -5.49 -15.45 -14.78
C GLY A 184 -6.09 -16.74 -15.32
N THR A 185 -6.38 -17.72 -14.46
CA THR A 185 -7.03 -18.97 -14.84
C THR A 185 -8.44 -18.72 -15.40
N PHE A 186 -9.22 -17.86 -14.74
CA PHE A 186 -10.56 -17.49 -15.19
C PHE A 186 -10.53 -16.82 -16.58
N VAL A 187 -9.64 -15.86 -16.79
CA VAL A 187 -9.50 -15.18 -18.08
C VAL A 187 -9.04 -16.13 -19.18
N GLN A 188 -8.07 -17.01 -18.87
CA GLN A 188 -7.59 -18.00 -19.86
C GLN A 188 -8.70 -18.96 -20.27
N GLU A 189 -9.53 -19.42 -19.35
CA GLU A 189 -10.66 -20.28 -19.68
C GLU A 189 -11.71 -19.55 -20.52
N GLY A 190 -12.02 -18.29 -20.18
CA GLY A 190 -12.90 -17.47 -21.02
C GLY A 190 -12.38 -17.26 -22.45
N LEU A 191 -11.05 -17.10 -22.61
CA LEU A 191 -10.44 -17.01 -23.93
C LEU A 191 -10.49 -18.34 -24.71
N ARG A 192 -10.35 -19.47 -24.04
CA ARG A 192 -10.51 -20.81 -24.67
C ARG A 192 -11.92 -20.99 -25.23
N LEU A 193 -12.94 -20.71 -24.39
CA LEU A 193 -14.34 -20.78 -24.83
C LEU A 193 -14.67 -19.88 -26.03
N LEU A 194 -13.91 -18.80 -26.22
CA LEU A 194 -14.09 -17.93 -27.38
C LEU A 194 -13.53 -18.52 -28.67
N HIS A 195 -12.61 -19.50 -28.58
CA HIS A 195 -11.99 -20.19 -29.71
C HIS A 195 -12.69 -21.52 -30.07
N GLU A 196 -13.55 -22.04 -29.23
CA GLU A 196 -14.41 -23.22 -29.49
C GLU A 196 -15.67 -22.82 -30.27
#